data_b6d5ce8037b4745a17b7b51219892480
#
_entry.id   b6d5ce8037b4745a17b7b51219892480
#
_cell.length_a   1.000
_cell.length_b   1.000
_cell.length_c   1.000
_cell.angle_alpha   90.00
_cell.angle_beta   90.00
_cell.angle_gamma   90.00
#
_symmetry.space_group_name_H-M   'P 1'
#
loop_
_entity.id
_entity.type
_entity.pdbx_description
1 polymer ?
#
loop_
_entity_poly.entity_id
_entity_poly.type
_entity_poly.pdbx_seq_one_letter_code
_entity_poly.pdbx_strand_id
1 'polypeptide(L)'
;MTHTSVPSWAQLPWLGFDTETTGVNPHSDRLVTAALVLRADGAAATAGSDVITTWLADPEVVIPDSAAQIHGITTQTAQTQGRPIREVLEELAASLASHMGRGYPVVAFNGSFDFTLLEEELRRHKLPTLSERLGLSEPAPIIDPLVLDRHFDRYRKGKKQLSLMASAYGVPVSENAHTAEYDVVMTLDVLAAIARKFPDCAAQSCNQIHAFQKEAHAAWAENFENFLRSRGRETHIDRRWPMQ
;
A
#
# COMPACT_ATOMS: atom_id res chain seq x y z
N MET A 1 36.03 -7.88 -14.20
CA MET A 1 35.05 -6.98 -13.55
C MET A 1 33.78 -7.78 -13.37
N THR A 2 33.51 -8.24 -12.17
CA THR A 2 32.25 -8.94 -11.83
C THR A 2 31.12 -7.92 -11.92
N HIS A 3 30.27 -8.01 -12.92
CA HIS A 3 29.00 -7.30 -12.94
C HIS A 3 28.15 -7.82 -11.76
N THR A 4 28.18 -7.14 -10.65
CA THR A 4 27.18 -7.34 -9.59
C THR A 4 25.83 -6.93 -10.21
N SER A 5 25.03 -7.91 -10.60
CA SER A 5 23.66 -7.65 -11.07
C SER A 5 22.88 -7.00 -9.92
N VAL A 6 22.18 -5.91 -10.22
CA VAL A 6 21.26 -5.29 -9.25
C VAL A 6 20.22 -6.35 -8.84
N PRO A 7 20.02 -6.62 -7.54
CA PRO A 7 19.06 -7.64 -7.13
C PRO A 7 17.64 -7.26 -7.58
N SER A 8 16.85 -8.27 -7.93
CA SER A 8 15.45 -8.06 -8.26
C SER A 8 14.65 -7.67 -7.02
N TRP A 9 13.57 -6.94 -7.21
CA TRP A 9 12.68 -6.56 -6.11
C TRP A 9 12.11 -7.78 -5.37
N ALA A 10 11.92 -8.89 -6.07
CA ALA A 10 11.37 -10.12 -5.48
C ALA A 10 12.33 -10.81 -4.48
N GLN A 11 13.63 -10.49 -4.53
CA GLN A 11 14.67 -11.07 -3.68
C GLN A 11 15.03 -10.18 -2.48
N LEU A 12 14.51 -8.96 -2.45
CA LEU A 12 14.79 -8.00 -1.38
C LEU A 12 13.79 -8.15 -0.23
N PRO A 13 14.12 -7.66 0.97
CA PRO A 13 13.15 -7.52 2.05
C PRO A 13 11.99 -6.62 1.63
N TRP A 14 10.75 -7.03 1.90
CA TRP A 14 9.55 -6.23 1.67
C TRP A 14 9.03 -5.67 2.99
N LEU A 15 8.54 -4.44 2.95
CA LEU A 15 7.78 -3.85 4.04
C LEU A 15 6.35 -3.59 3.55
N GLY A 16 5.42 -4.43 3.97
CA GLY A 16 4.00 -4.23 3.70
C GLY A 16 3.45 -3.08 4.53
N PHE A 17 2.54 -2.28 3.97
CA PHE A 17 1.96 -1.10 4.60
C PHE A 17 0.47 -1.00 4.27
N ASP A 18 -0.35 -0.71 5.28
CA ASP A 18 -1.78 -0.45 5.15
C ASP A 18 -2.26 0.43 6.29
N THR A 19 -3.38 1.15 6.08
CA THR A 19 -3.97 2.09 7.04
C THR A 19 -5.48 1.92 7.13
N GLU A 20 -6.03 2.03 8.37
CA GLU A 20 -7.44 2.28 8.58
C GLU A 20 -7.67 3.76 8.90
N THR A 21 -8.78 4.30 8.44
CA THR A 21 -9.00 5.75 8.39
C THR A 21 -10.43 6.13 8.75
N THR A 22 -10.65 7.42 9.00
CA THR A 22 -12.00 7.95 9.27
C THR A 22 -12.93 7.94 8.05
N GLY A 23 -12.39 7.66 6.83
CA GLY A 23 -13.19 7.62 5.60
C GLY A 23 -12.34 7.33 4.36
N VAL A 24 -12.84 7.67 3.18
CA VAL A 24 -12.27 7.25 1.89
C VAL A 24 -11.59 8.37 1.10
N ASN A 25 -11.45 9.56 1.68
CA ASN A 25 -10.78 10.69 1.05
C ASN A 25 -9.40 10.93 1.68
N PRO A 26 -8.28 10.55 1.04
CA PRO A 26 -6.96 10.62 1.63
C PRO A 26 -6.48 12.05 1.91
N HIS A 27 -7.10 13.08 1.32
CA HIS A 27 -6.75 14.50 1.56
C HIS A 27 -7.42 15.09 2.80
N SER A 28 -8.55 14.54 3.26
CA SER A 28 -9.34 15.10 4.37
C SER A 28 -9.50 14.17 5.54
N ASP A 29 -9.52 12.87 5.31
CA ASP A 29 -9.67 11.88 6.36
C ASP A 29 -8.42 11.73 7.22
N ARG A 30 -8.54 11.00 8.32
CA ARG A 30 -7.53 10.88 9.37
C ARG A 30 -7.09 9.45 9.53
N LEU A 31 -5.82 9.26 9.90
CA LEU A 31 -5.28 7.98 10.29
C LEU A 31 -5.90 7.51 11.61
N VAL A 32 -6.42 6.29 11.64
CA VAL A 32 -6.92 5.60 12.84
C VAL A 32 -5.96 4.49 13.26
N THR A 33 -5.63 3.57 12.36
CA THR A 33 -4.60 2.55 12.59
C THR A 33 -3.62 2.48 11.43
N ALA A 34 -2.43 1.96 11.70
CA ALA A 34 -1.46 1.62 10.68
C ALA A 34 -0.83 0.26 10.99
N ALA A 35 -0.50 -0.50 9.96
CA ALA A 35 0.25 -1.74 10.08
C ALA A 35 1.47 -1.73 9.15
N LEU A 36 2.60 -2.18 9.67
CA LEU A 36 3.79 -2.54 8.91
C LEU A 36 4.10 -4.01 9.12
N VAL A 37 4.37 -4.72 8.03
CA VAL A 37 4.76 -6.13 8.06
C VAL A 37 6.08 -6.29 7.31
N LEU A 38 7.15 -6.60 8.04
CA LEU A 38 8.45 -6.89 7.44
C LEU A 38 8.52 -8.36 7.04
N ARG A 39 8.71 -8.61 5.75
CA ARG A 39 8.97 -9.90 5.13
C ARG A 39 10.41 -9.92 4.63
N ALA A 40 11.32 -10.47 5.43
CA ALA A 40 12.77 -10.38 5.21
C ALA A 40 13.23 -11.07 3.91
N ASP A 41 12.61 -12.18 3.53
CA ASP A 41 13.00 -13.00 2.38
C ASP A 41 12.17 -12.70 1.11
N GLY A 42 11.42 -11.59 1.09
CA GLY A 42 10.62 -11.17 -0.06
C GLY A 42 9.70 -12.28 -0.58
N ALA A 43 9.77 -12.59 -1.87
CA ALA A 43 8.94 -13.61 -2.51
C ALA A 43 9.24 -15.05 -2.05
N ALA A 44 10.41 -15.29 -1.43
CA ALA A 44 10.85 -16.60 -0.97
C ALA A 44 10.47 -16.88 0.50
N ALA A 45 9.87 -15.92 1.19
CA ALA A 45 9.50 -16.05 2.60
C ALA A 45 8.59 -17.25 2.87
N THR A 46 8.82 -17.88 4.01
CA THR A 46 7.96 -18.95 4.53
C THR A 46 6.82 -18.37 5.37
N ALA A 47 5.69 -19.05 5.37
CA ALA A 47 4.54 -18.63 6.19
C ALA A 47 4.93 -18.49 7.67
N GLY A 48 4.52 -17.40 8.30
CA GLY A 48 4.75 -17.12 9.72
C GLY A 48 6.11 -16.51 10.06
N SER A 49 6.96 -16.18 9.06
CA SER A 49 8.24 -15.49 9.28
C SER A 49 8.13 -13.96 9.34
N ASP A 50 6.96 -13.42 9.09
CA ASP A 50 6.71 -11.98 9.03
C ASP A 50 6.77 -11.32 10.42
N VAL A 51 7.37 -10.14 10.51
CA VAL A 51 7.39 -9.33 11.74
C VAL A 51 6.37 -8.20 11.59
N ILE A 52 5.37 -8.20 12.47
CA ILE A 52 4.24 -7.27 12.43
C ILE A 52 4.43 -6.17 13.46
N THR A 53 4.20 -4.93 13.05
CA THR A 53 4.14 -3.75 13.93
C THR A 53 2.86 -2.99 13.62
N THR A 54 2.08 -2.66 14.64
CA THR A 54 0.81 -1.94 14.49
C THR A 54 0.76 -0.72 15.40
N TRP A 55 -0.01 0.27 14.98
CA TRP A 55 -0.30 1.48 15.75
C TRP A 55 -1.80 1.72 15.77
N LEU A 56 -2.29 2.13 16.94
CA LEU A 56 -3.61 2.76 17.11
C LEU A 56 -3.36 4.22 17.50
N ALA A 57 -3.90 5.14 16.72
CA ALA A 57 -3.80 6.57 16.96
C ALA A 57 -5.13 7.14 17.47
N ASP A 58 -5.07 8.19 18.27
CA ASP A 58 -6.21 9.10 18.45
C ASP A 58 -6.20 10.10 17.26
N PRO A 59 -7.17 10.01 16.33
CA PRO A 59 -7.21 10.89 15.17
C PRO A 59 -7.62 12.33 15.49
N GLU A 60 -7.90 12.64 16.76
CA GLU A 60 -8.37 13.95 17.27
C GLU A 60 -9.68 14.43 16.62
N VAL A 61 -10.41 13.53 15.96
CA VAL A 61 -11.72 13.78 15.34
C VAL A 61 -12.66 12.61 15.60
N VAL A 62 -13.95 12.81 15.34
CA VAL A 62 -14.95 11.74 15.43
C VAL A 62 -14.71 10.75 14.29
N ILE A 63 -14.64 9.47 14.62
CA ILE A 63 -14.65 8.37 13.64
C ILE A 63 -16.11 8.09 13.28
N PRO A 64 -16.52 8.24 12.01
CA PRO A 64 -17.88 7.94 11.57
C PRO A 64 -18.24 6.48 11.83
N ASP A 65 -19.51 6.21 12.16
CA ASP A 65 -20.00 4.84 12.40
C ASP A 65 -19.77 3.92 11.20
N SER A 66 -19.84 4.47 9.98
CA SER A 66 -19.56 3.71 8.75
C SER A 66 -18.11 3.21 8.65
N ALA A 67 -17.15 3.99 9.15
CA ALA A 67 -15.74 3.58 9.22
C ALA A 67 -15.54 2.59 10.38
N ALA A 68 -16.09 2.91 11.56
CA ALA A 68 -16.02 2.04 12.73
C ALA A 68 -16.63 0.63 12.49
N GLN A 69 -17.66 0.52 11.65
CA GLN A 69 -18.24 -0.77 11.25
C GLN A 69 -17.29 -1.62 10.35
N ILE A 70 -16.36 -0.99 9.65
CA ILE A 70 -15.40 -1.67 8.78
C ILE A 70 -14.22 -2.20 9.60
N HIS A 71 -13.54 -1.32 10.34
CA HIS A 71 -12.30 -1.65 11.04
C HIS A 71 -12.47 -1.91 12.56
N GLY A 72 -13.68 -1.77 13.11
CA GLY A 72 -13.98 -2.08 14.50
C GLY A 72 -13.54 -1.06 15.54
N ILE A 73 -12.91 0.05 15.16
CA ILE A 73 -12.39 1.07 16.08
C ILE A 73 -13.40 2.23 16.20
N THR A 74 -13.94 2.42 17.41
CA THR A 74 -14.83 3.56 17.70
C THR A 74 -14.02 4.80 18.10
N THR A 75 -14.65 5.97 18.05
CA THR A 75 -14.06 7.22 18.57
C THR A 75 -13.62 7.04 20.02
N GLN A 76 -14.46 6.42 20.86
CA GLN A 76 -14.13 6.17 22.27
C GLN A 76 -12.90 5.27 22.41
N THR A 77 -12.80 4.20 21.62
CA THR A 77 -11.62 3.31 21.63
C THR A 77 -10.37 4.08 21.26
N ALA A 78 -10.40 4.84 20.17
CA ALA A 78 -9.26 5.63 19.71
C ALA A 78 -8.82 6.67 20.77
N GLN A 79 -9.75 7.38 21.39
CA GLN A 79 -9.45 8.37 22.44
C GLN A 79 -8.90 7.78 23.72
N THR A 80 -9.30 6.54 24.09
CA THR A 80 -8.90 5.93 25.37
C THR A 80 -7.68 5.03 25.28
N GLN A 81 -7.42 4.44 24.10
CA GLN A 81 -6.36 3.45 23.88
C GLN A 81 -5.37 3.89 22.81
N GLY A 82 -5.74 4.85 21.97
CA GLY A 82 -4.88 5.39 20.92
C GLY A 82 -3.75 6.22 21.48
N ARG A 83 -2.63 6.18 20.79
CA ARG A 83 -1.47 7.04 21.06
C ARG A 83 -1.67 8.40 20.39
N PRO A 84 -0.98 9.46 20.88
CA PRO A 84 -1.00 10.75 20.20
C PRO A 84 -0.62 10.59 18.72
N ILE A 85 -1.49 11.09 17.83
CA ILE A 85 -1.33 10.93 16.37
C ILE A 85 0.05 11.37 15.88
N ARG A 86 0.60 12.45 16.43
CA ARG A 86 1.91 12.99 16.04
C ARG A 86 3.05 11.99 16.32
N GLU A 87 2.99 11.24 17.42
CA GLU A 87 3.99 10.22 17.76
C GLU A 87 3.89 9.03 16.81
N VAL A 88 2.66 8.59 16.55
CA VAL A 88 2.40 7.48 15.61
C VAL A 88 2.92 7.84 14.20
N LEU A 89 2.61 9.02 13.70
CA LEU A 89 3.06 9.48 12.39
C LEU A 89 4.59 9.55 12.30
N GLU A 90 5.27 10.03 13.36
CA GLU A 90 6.73 10.12 13.39
C GLU A 90 7.38 8.72 13.32
N GLU A 91 6.92 7.78 14.13
CA GLU A 91 7.44 6.40 14.15
C GLU A 91 7.18 5.67 12.83
N LEU A 92 5.96 5.81 12.29
CA LEU A 92 5.56 5.21 11.02
C LEU A 92 6.41 5.74 9.87
N ALA A 93 6.51 7.07 9.74
CA ALA A 93 7.30 7.70 8.69
C ALA A 93 8.80 7.40 8.80
N ALA A 94 9.34 7.35 10.03
CA ALA A 94 10.74 6.97 10.25
C ALA A 94 11.01 5.51 9.83
N SER A 95 10.11 4.59 10.14
CA SER A 95 10.20 3.18 9.76
C SER A 95 10.17 2.99 8.25
N LEU A 96 9.21 3.65 7.56
CA LEU A 96 9.10 3.63 6.10
C LEU A 96 10.35 4.25 5.43
N ALA A 97 10.77 5.44 5.87
CA ALA A 97 11.96 6.10 5.34
C ALA A 97 13.23 5.27 5.53
N SER A 98 13.40 4.64 6.71
CA SER A 98 14.55 3.77 6.97
C SER A 98 14.60 2.56 6.03
N HIS A 99 13.45 1.96 5.74
CA HIS A 99 13.35 0.82 4.82
C HIS A 99 13.62 1.23 3.36
N MET A 100 12.93 2.26 2.90
CA MET A 100 13.08 2.79 1.54
C MET A 100 14.48 3.36 1.28
N GLY A 101 15.07 4.01 2.27
CA GLY A 101 16.44 4.56 2.18
C GLY A 101 17.53 3.49 1.95
N ARG A 102 17.25 2.21 2.22
CA ARG A 102 18.09 1.08 1.86
C ARG A 102 17.85 0.57 0.44
N GLY A 103 16.92 1.17 -0.31
CA GLY A 103 16.50 0.73 -1.63
C GLY A 103 15.55 -0.47 -1.62
N TYR A 104 14.94 -0.78 -0.47
CA TYR A 104 13.98 -1.87 -0.32
C TYR A 104 12.54 -1.39 -0.57
N PRO A 105 11.69 -2.20 -1.23
CA PRO A 105 10.35 -1.77 -1.60
C PRO A 105 9.38 -1.77 -0.42
N VAL A 106 8.55 -0.74 -0.36
CA VAL A 106 7.32 -0.77 0.43
C VAL A 106 6.19 -1.29 -0.46
N VAL A 107 5.38 -2.21 0.08
CA VAL A 107 4.29 -2.88 -0.62
C VAL A 107 2.96 -2.44 -0.02
N ALA A 108 2.07 -1.86 -0.84
CA ALA A 108 0.75 -1.46 -0.40
C ALA A 108 -0.30 -1.76 -1.49
N PHE A 109 -1.43 -2.32 -1.11
CA PHE A 109 -2.53 -2.59 -2.04
C PHE A 109 -3.39 -1.34 -2.24
N ASN A 110 -3.51 -0.85 -3.46
CA ASN A 110 -4.11 0.46 -3.74
C ASN A 110 -3.38 1.60 -3.01
N GLY A 111 -2.06 1.45 -2.90
CA GLY A 111 -1.20 2.24 -2.04
C GLY A 111 -1.20 3.74 -2.31
N SER A 112 -1.73 4.19 -3.45
CA SER A 112 -1.89 5.64 -3.70
C SER A 112 -2.77 6.31 -2.66
N PHE A 113 -3.74 5.59 -2.07
CA PHE A 113 -4.55 6.08 -0.97
C PHE A 113 -3.69 6.28 0.29
N ASP A 114 -2.99 5.24 0.73
CA ASP A 114 -2.24 5.22 1.98
C ASP A 114 -1.08 6.21 1.98
N PHE A 115 -0.34 6.29 0.88
CA PHE A 115 0.76 7.24 0.75
C PHE A 115 0.27 8.68 0.66
N THR A 116 -0.84 8.95 -0.01
CA THR A 116 -1.43 10.30 -0.04
C THR A 116 -1.92 10.69 1.36
N LEU A 117 -2.64 9.80 2.05
CA LEU A 117 -3.09 10.04 3.42
C LEU A 117 -1.90 10.34 4.36
N LEU A 118 -0.86 9.51 4.32
CA LEU A 118 0.31 9.68 5.18
C LEU A 118 1.01 11.03 4.92
N GLU A 119 1.23 11.41 3.68
CA GLU A 119 1.83 12.70 3.32
C GLU A 119 0.97 13.88 3.81
N GLU A 120 -0.36 13.80 3.67
CA GLU A 120 -1.28 14.83 4.16
C GLU A 120 -1.32 14.90 5.69
N GLU A 121 -1.31 13.77 6.38
CA GLU A 121 -1.25 13.72 7.84
C GLU A 121 0.08 14.29 8.37
N LEU A 122 1.22 13.95 7.77
CA LEU A 122 2.52 14.50 8.13
C LEU A 122 2.54 16.03 7.97
N ARG A 123 2.04 16.58 6.85
CA ARG A 123 1.92 18.02 6.62
C ARG A 123 1.02 18.70 7.66
N ARG A 124 -0.14 18.10 7.95
CA ARG A 124 -1.13 18.60 8.92
C ARG A 124 -0.53 18.73 10.31
N HIS A 125 0.27 17.76 10.71
CA HIS A 125 0.93 17.74 12.02
C HIS A 125 2.32 18.41 12.01
N LYS A 126 2.70 19.10 10.91
CA LYS A 126 3.97 19.81 10.75
C LYS A 126 5.18 18.91 11.00
N LEU A 127 5.12 17.69 10.51
CA LEU A 127 6.20 16.74 10.46
C LEU A 127 6.80 16.71 9.05
N PRO A 128 8.09 16.43 8.90
CA PRO A 128 8.67 16.18 7.58
C PRO A 128 7.93 15.05 6.88
N THR A 129 7.53 15.27 5.64
CA THR A 129 6.86 14.26 4.80
C THR A 129 7.81 13.09 4.50
N LEU A 130 7.26 11.97 4.06
CA LEU A 130 8.09 10.83 3.67
C LEU A 130 8.99 11.18 2.48
N SER A 131 8.47 11.94 1.53
CA SER A 131 9.22 12.49 0.39
C SER A 131 10.41 13.35 0.85
N GLU A 132 10.20 14.25 1.80
CA GLU A 132 11.26 15.10 2.36
C GLU A 132 12.31 14.28 3.12
N ARG A 133 11.90 13.26 3.90
CA ARG A 133 12.82 12.37 4.63
C ARG A 133 13.71 11.57 3.67
N LEU A 134 13.20 11.22 2.52
CA LEU A 134 13.94 10.49 1.47
C LEU A 134 14.76 11.41 0.56
N GLY A 135 14.50 12.71 0.58
CA GLY A 135 15.09 13.67 -0.36
C GLY A 135 14.64 13.45 -1.81
N LEU A 136 13.41 12.96 -1.99
CA LEU A 136 12.81 12.62 -3.28
C LEU A 136 11.57 13.49 -3.54
N SER A 137 11.14 13.58 -4.80
CA SER A 137 9.89 14.27 -5.17
C SER A 137 8.63 13.49 -4.78
N GLU A 138 8.78 12.18 -4.58
CA GLU A 138 7.71 11.26 -4.18
C GLU A 138 8.33 10.06 -3.44
N PRO A 139 7.59 9.35 -2.58
CA PRO A 139 8.09 8.13 -1.93
C PRO A 139 8.41 7.05 -2.95
N ALA A 140 9.60 6.44 -2.82
CA ALA A 140 10.06 5.35 -3.68
C ALA A 140 11.13 4.50 -2.96
N PRO A 141 11.29 3.19 -3.25
CA PRO A 141 10.47 2.41 -4.20
C PRO A 141 9.18 1.86 -3.56
N ILE A 142 8.09 1.84 -4.32
CA ILE A 142 6.79 1.27 -3.92
C ILE A 142 6.40 0.19 -4.92
N ILE A 143 5.72 -0.86 -4.42
CA ILE A 143 5.09 -1.89 -5.26
C ILE A 143 3.63 -2.03 -4.85
N ASP A 144 2.72 -1.90 -5.80
CA ASP A 144 1.28 -2.04 -5.63
C ASP A 144 0.76 -3.26 -6.42
N PRO A 145 0.39 -4.35 -5.75
CA PRO A 145 -0.13 -5.55 -6.41
C PRO A 145 -1.36 -5.27 -7.28
N LEU A 146 -2.18 -4.27 -6.95
CA LEU A 146 -3.33 -3.89 -7.75
C LEU A 146 -2.94 -3.31 -9.09
N VAL A 147 -1.89 -2.47 -9.14
CA VAL A 147 -1.37 -1.90 -10.39
C VAL A 147 -0.76 -3.00 -11.26
N LEU A 148 0.00 -3.92 -10.65
CA LEU A 148 0.59 -5.05 -11.35
C LEU A 148 -0.49 -5.98 -11.93
N ASP A 149 -1.51 -6.36 -11.15
CA ASP A 149 -2.62 -7.19 -11.62
C ASP A 149 -3.40 -6.54 -12.78
N ARG A 150 -3.65 -5.22 -12.68
CA ARG A 150 -4.33 -4.47 -13.75
C ARG A 150 -3.57 -4.51 -15.07
N HIS A 151 -2.25 -4.58 -15.03
CA HIS A 151 -1.41 -4.63 -16.22
C HIS A 151 -1.17 -6.06 -16.70
N PHE A 152 -0.62 -6.93 -15.85
CA PHE A 152 -0.17 -8.27 -16.25
C PHE A 152 -1.32 -9.27 -16.38
N ASP A 153 -2.40 -9.10 -15.61
CA ASP A 153 -3.60 -9.95 -15.65
C ASP A 153 -4.86 -9.13 -16.01
N ARG A 154 -4.72 -8.25 -17.01
CA ARG A 154 -5.76 -7.28 -17.42
C ARG A 154 -7.10 -7.92 -17.80
N TYR A 155 -7.08 -9.17 -18.27
CA TYR A 155 -8.28 -9.90 -18.69
C TYR A 155 -8.89 -10.78 -17.61
N ARG A 156 -8.29 -10.80 -16.40
CA ARG A 156 -8.84 -11.52 -15.27
C ARG A 156 -10.24 -10.99 -14.93
N LYS A 157 -11.21 -11.89 -14.93
CA LYS A 157 -12.60 -11.56 -14.59
C LYS A 157 -12.73 -11.30 -13.09
N GLY A 158 -13.73 -10.48 -12.73
CA GLY A 158 -14.08 -10.18 -11.34
C GLY A 158 -13.55 -8.83 -10.86
N LYS A 159 -13.98 -8.46 -9.65
CA LYS A 159 -13.58 -7.20 -9.00
C LYS A 159 -12.10 -7.26 -8.59
N LYS A 160 -11.47 -6.10 -8.52
CA LYS A 160 -10.07 -5.91 -8.12
C LYS A 160 -9.96 -5.55 -6.62
N GLN A 161 -10.72 -6.22 -5.77
CA GLN A 161 -10.62 -6.13 -4.31
C GLN A 161 -9.59 -7.14 -3.79
N LEU A 162 -8.90 -6.84 -2.70
CA LEU A 162 -7.79 -7.64 -2.18
C LEU A 162 -8.19 -9.10 -1.95
N SER A 163 -9.29 -9.36 -1.24
CA SER A 163 -9.77 -10.72 -0.94
C SER A 163 -10.13 -11.53 -2.21
N LEU A 164 -10.71 -10.86 -3.22
CA LEU A 164 -11.03 -11.49 -4.50
C LEU A 164 -9.79 -11.73 -5.36
N MET A 165 -8.79 -10.85 -5.25
CA MET A 165 -7.49 -11.08 -5.87
C MET A 165 -6.75 -12.22 -5.18
N ALA A 166 -6.71 -12.25 -3.86
CA ALA A 166 -6.12 -13.34 -3.09
C ALA A 166 -6.68 -14.69 -3.54
N SER A 167 -8.01 -14.83 -3.59
CA SER A 167 -8.68 -16.03 -4.10
C SER A 167 -8.27 -16.39 -5.54
N ALA A 168 -8.18 -15.39 -6.44
CA ALA A 168 -7.80 -15.61 -7.84
C ALA A 168 -6.34 -16.04 -8.02
N TYR A 169 -5.46 -15.64 -7.09
CA TYR A 169 -4.05 -16.02 -7.06
C TYR A 169 -3.77 -17.27 -6.19
N GLY A 170 -4.84 -17.92 -5.65
CA GLY A 170 -4.71 -19.11 -4.81
C GLY A 170 -4.14 -18.82 -3.41
N VAL A 171 -4.26 -17.58 -2.95
CA VAL A 171 -3.89 -17.18 -1.58
C VAL A 171 -5.09 -17.43 -0.66
N PRO A 172 -4.92 -18.14 0.47
CA PRO A 172 -5.98 -18.35 1.44
C PRO A 172 -6.54 -17.03 1.99
N VAL A 173 -7.86 -16.94 2.11
CA VAL A 173 -8.56 -15.82 2.73
C VAL A 173 -9.18 -16.31 4.03
N SER A 174 -8.82 -15.68 5.16
CA SER A 174 -9.40 -16.01 6.47
C SER A 174 -10.67 -15.19 6.73
N GLU A 175 -11.55 -15.70 7.57
CA GLU A 175 -12.76 -14.99 8.04
C GLU A 175 -12.44 -13.78 8.93
N ASN A 176 -11.22 -13.70 9.47
CA ASN A 176 -10.74 -12.55 10.29
C ASN A 176 -10.20 -11.37 9.45
N ALA A 177 -10.49 -11.33 8.14
CA ALA A 177 -10.14 -10.23 7.25
C ALA A 177 -10.86 -8.94 7.74
N HIS A 178 -10.15 -7.86 7.77
CA HIS A 178 -10.52 -6.46 8.08
C HIS A 178 -9.79 -5.88 9.30
N THR A 179 -8.56 -6.36 9.56
CA THR A 179 -7.59 -5.62 10.34
C THR A 179 -6.41 -5.27 9.43
N ALA A 180 -5.82 -4.09 9.61
CA ALA A 180 -4.75 -3.61 8.73
C ALA A 180 -3.60 -4.63 8.61
N GLU A 181 -3.18 -5.28 9.71
CA GLU A 181 -2.10 -6.28 9.68
C GLU A 181 -2.44 -7.51 8.85
N TYR A 182 -3.70 -7.96 8.87
CA TYR A 182 -4.14 -9.11 8.08
C TYR A 182 -4.16 -8.76 6.57
N ASP A 183 -4.67 -7.60 6.23
CA ASP A 183 -4.73 -7.13 4.85
C ASP A 183 -3.31 -6.89 4.29
N VAL A 184 -2.36 -6.45 5.12
CA VAL A 184 -0.95 -6.36 4.74
C VAL A 184 -0.36 -7.74 4.44
N VAL A 185 -0.52 -8.73 5.33
CA VAL A 185 0.00 -10.10 5.10
C VAL A 185 -0.58 -10.67 3.81
N MET A 186 -1.90 -10.55 3.60
CA MET A 186 -2.59 -10.98 2.38
C MET A 186 -2.03 -10.26 1.15
N THR A 187 -1.75 -8.95 1.25
CA THR A 187 -1.14 -8.16 0.17
C THR A 187 0.23 -8.70 -0.22
N LEU A 188 1.08 -9.02 0.77
CA LEU A 188 2.39 -9.61 0.53
C LEU A 188 2.30 -11.01 -0.10
N ASP A 189 1.33 -11.81 0.31
CA ASP A 189 1.10 -13.15 -0.26
C ASP A 189 0.61 -13.07 -1.71
N VAL A 190 -0.29 -12.12 -2.02
CA VAL A 190 -0.73 -11.83 -3.39
C VAL A 190 0.46 -11.37 -4.24
N LEU A 191 1.32 -10.49 -3.72
CA LEU A 191 2.51 -10.05 -4.44
C LEU A 191 3.47 -11.21 -4.71
N ALA A 192 3.69 -12.12 -3.75
CA ALA A 192 4.49 -13.31 -3.94
C ALA A 192 3.90 -14.23 -5.01
N ALA A 193 2.57 -14.36 -5.07
CA ALA A 193 1.89 -15.13 -6.12
C ALA A 193 2.03 -14.47 -7.51
N ILE A 194 1.95 -13.14 -7.59
CA ILE A 194 2.21 -12.35 -8.81
C ILE A 194 3.65 -12.59 -9.29
N ALA A 195 4.64 -12.52 -8.38
CA ALA A 195 6.05 -12.76 -8.70
C ALA A 195 6.26 -14.16 -9.31
N ARG A 196 5.62 -15.18 -8.76
CA ARG A 196 5.69 -16.55 -9.30
C ARG A 196 5.01 -16.68 -10.66
N LYS A 197 3.87 -16.01 -10.85
CA LYS A 197 3.08 -16.10 -12.11
C LYS A 197 3.73 -15.33 -13.25
N PHE A 198 4.43 -14.23 -12.95
CA PHE A 198 5.01 -13.31 -13.92
C PHE A 198 6.53 -13.12 -13.67
N PRO A 199 7.37 -14.09 -14.03
CA PRO A 199 8.80 -14.06 -13.72
C PRO A 199 9.54 -12.87 -14.32
N ASP A 200 9.15 -12.38 -15.50
CA ASP A 200 9.76 -11.19 -16.12
C ASP A 200 9.47 -9.91 -15.32
N CYS A 201 8.31 -9.83 -14.69
CA CYS A 201 8.00 -8.77 -13.72
C CYS A 201 8.88 -8.90 -12.49
N ALA A 202 8.99 -10.10 -11.94
CA ALA A 202 9.76 -10.38 -10.73
C ALA A 202 11.27 -10.17 -10.92
N ALA A 203 11.79 -10.26 -12.13
CA ALA A 203 13.21 -10.06 -12.43
C ALA A 203 13.67 -8.59 -12.43
N GLN A 204 12.75 -7.64 -12.42
CA GLN A 204 13.07 -6.21 -12.46
C GLN A 204 13.70 -5.73 -11.16
N SER A 205 14.50 -4.65 -11.20
CA SER A 205 14.95 -3.94 -10.01
C SER A 205 13.81 -3.10 -9.40
N CYS A 206 13.95 -2.67 -8.13
CA CYS A 206 12.96 -1.81 -7.47
C CYS A 206 12.67 -0.52 -8.24
N ASN A 207 13.69 0.11 -8.79
CA ASN A 207 13.50 1.36 -9.55
C ASN A 207 12.78 1.11 -10.88
N GLN A 208 13.07 0.00 -11.55
CA GLN A 208 12.39 -0.36 -12.80
C GLN A 208 10.92 -0.67 -12.58
N ILE A 209 10.60 -1.51 -11.58
CA ILE A 209 9.21 -1.85 -11.31
C ILE A 209 8.40 -0.65 -10.78
N HIS A 210 9.02 0.24 -9.99
CA HIS A 210 8.37 1.47 -9.54
C HIS A 210 8.04 2.39 -10.72
N ALA A 211 9.00 2.68 -11.60
CA ALA A 211 8.79 3.51 -12.80
C ALA A 211 7.75 2.89 -13.74
N PHE A 212 7.83 1.58 -13.96
CA PHE A 212 6.87 0.83 -14.77
C PHE A 212 5.43 0.99 -14.26
N GLN A 213 5.22 0.93 -12.94
CA GLN A 213 3.89 1.07 -12.35
C GLN A 213 3.29 2.46 -12.56
N LYS A 214 4.09 3.52 -12.59
CA LYS A 214 3.61 4.89 -12.92
C LYS A 214 3.00 4.92 -14.32
N GLU A 215 3.70 4.36 -15.29
CA GLU A 215 3.22 4.30 -16.67
C GLU A 215 2.00 3.38 -16.81
N ALA A 216 2.03 2.22 -16.17
CA ALA A 216 0.95 1.25 -16.19
C ALA A 216 -0.34 1.80 -15.55
N HIS A 217 -0.22 2.53 -14.43
CA HIS A 217 -1.36 3.18 -13.78
C HIS A 217 -1.96 4.28 -14.66
N ALA A 218 -1.13 5.16 -15.22
CA ALA A 218 -1.60 6.24 -16.08
C ALA A 218 -2.33 5.70 -17.32
N ALA A 219 -1.77 4.67 -17.96
CA ALA A 219 -2.39 4.02 -19.11
C ALA A 219 -3.72 3.31 -18.74
N TRP A 220 -3.77 2.67 -17.57
CA TRP A 220 -5.01 2.07 -17.07
C TRP A 220 -6.08 3.13 -16.82
N ALA A 221 -5.73 4.23 -16.14
CA ALA A 221 -6.67 5.31 -15.82
C ALA A 221 -7.27 5.92 -17.10
N GLU A 222 -6.45 6.20 -18.11
CA GLU A 222 -6.91 6.71 -19.41
C GLU A 222 -7.86 5.74 -20.13
N ASN A 223 -7.47 4.46 -20.19
CA ASN A 223 -8.30 3.43 -20.80
C ASN A 223 -9.64 3.27 -20.09
N PHE A 224 -9.64 3.34 -18.76
CA PHE A 224 -10.86 3.19 -17.97
C PHE A 224 -11.76 4.42 -18.05
N GLU A 225 -11.23 5.63 -18.10
CA GLU A 225 -12.01 6.85 -18.42
C GLU A 225 -12.68 6.74 -19.79
N ASN A 226 -11.94 6.31 -20.81
CA ASN A 226 -12.48 6.13 -22.16
C ASN A 226 -13.61 5.09 -22.18
N PHE A 227 -13.43 3.99 -21.47
CA PHE A 227 -14.47 2.97 -21.29
C PHE A 227 -15.72 3.54 -20.60
N LEU A 228 -15.57 4.29 -19.50
CA LEU A 228 -16.69 4.91 -18.79
C LEU A 228 -17.42 5.93 -19.68
N ARG A 229 -16.66 6.76 -20.41
CA ARG A 229 -17.21 7.74 -21.36
C ARG A 229 -18.02 7.07 -22.46
N SER A 230 -17.54 5.93 -23.00
CA SER A 230 -18.30 5.14 -23.99
C SER A 230 -19.63 4.58 -23.46
N ARG A 231 -19.76 4.53 -22.10
CA ARG A 231 -20.99 4.11 -21.39
C ARG A 231 -21.83 5.28 -20.88
N GLY A 232 -21.56 6.50 -21.34
CA GLY A 232 -22.27 7.71 -20.93
C GLY A 232 -21.96 8.20 -19.51
N ARG A 233 -20.82 7.78 -18.95
CA ARG A 233 -20.35 8.21 -17.63
C ARG A 233 -19.13 9.13 -17.79
N GLU A 234 -19.29 10.40 -17.44
CA GLU A 234 -18.16 11.32 -17.32
C GLU A 234 -17.55 11.18 -15.93
N THR A 235 -16.35 10.65 -15.86
CA THR A 235 -15.61 10.48 -14.61
C THR A 235 -14.15 10.76 -14.91
N HIS A 236 -13.50 11.54 -14.05
CA HIS A 236 -12.05 11.72 -14.07
C HIS A 236 -11.40 10.70 -13.12
N ILE A 237 -10.36 10.01 -13.59
CA ILE A 237 -9.54 9.11 -12.80
C ILE A 237 -8.15 9.69 -12.74
N ASP A 238 -7.63 9.88 -11.53
CA ASP A 238 -6.28 10.43 -11.35
C ASP A 238 -5.25 9.50 -11.99
N ARG A 239 -4.39 10.07 -12.82
CA ARG A 239 -3.32 9.36 -13.53
C ARG A 239 -2.02 9.32 -12.73
N ARG A 240 -1.97 10.07 -11.62
CA ARG A 240 -0.80 10.12 -10.75
C ARG A 240 -0.74 8.85 -9.90
N TRP A 241 0.48 8.38 -9.70
CA TRP A 241 0.83 7.29 -8.82
C TRP A 241 2.31 7.47 -8.45
N PRO A 242 2.76 7.24 -7.23
CA PRO A 242 2.11 6.56 -6.11
C PRO A 242 1.23 7.45 -5.22
N MET A 243 1.09 8.72 -5.51
CA MET A 243 0.23 9.66 -4.76
C MET A 243 -0.77 10.35 -5.68
N GLN A 244 -1.87 10.83 -5.11
CA GLN A 244 -2.94 11.55 -5.82
C GLN A 244 -2.87 13.05 -5.58
#